data_3009b9f16d769fe6f88cf311ee25cc30
#
_entry.id   3009b9f16d769fe6f88cf311ee25cc30
#
_cell.length_a   1.000
_cell.length_b   1.000
_cell.length_c   1.000
_cell.angle_alpha   90.00
_cell.angle_beta   90.00
_cell.angle_gamma   90.00
#
_symmetry.space_group_name_H-M   'P 1'
#
loop_
_entity.id
_entity.type
_entity.pdbx_description
1 polymer ?
#
loop_
_entity_poly.entity_id
_entity_poly.type
_entity_poly.pdbx_seq_one_letter_code
_entity_poly.pdbx_strand_id
1 'polypeptide(L)'
;MNKQLIPCLYLQAEKAVTGFGQRNLFGDGNVETLAKFYGDNGADELLVFDFSSADAEHDRAIGKIRDICQASEIPVIAAGNIKRMEDVKKLIYAGCAKVVLNFSKKSNIELLEEVSRRFGKERMMISISDLKEFTENQELIETYADSVLALDTVENEIEEISQISIAVSYTHLRA
;
A
#
# COMPACT_ATOMS: atom_id res chain seq x y z
N MET A 1 -10.86 20.15 -1.42
CA MET A 1 -10.16 18.85 -1.45
C MET A 1 -11.06 17.82 -0.79
N ASN A 2 -11.50 16.83 -1.53
CA ASN A 2 -12.30 15.75 -0.94
C ASN A 2 -11.36 14.85 -0.14
N LYS A 3 -11.61 14.69 1.15
CA LYS A 3 -10.89 13.73 1.99
C LYS A 3 -11.43 12.34 1.73
N GLN A 4 -10.55 11.38 1.55
CA GLN A 4 -10.88 9.96 1.41
C GLN A 4 -10.51 9.22 2.69
N LEU A 5 -11.32 8.22 3.04
CA LEU A 5 -11.05 7.32 4.16
C LEU A 5 -10.47 6.01 3.61
N ILE A 6 -9.20 5.76 3.93
CA ILE A 6 -8.47 4.56 3.50
C ILE A 6 -7.99 3.81 4.73
N PRO A 7 -8.79 2.92 5.31
CA PRO A 7 -8.34 2.08 6.41
C PRO A 7 -7.19 1.18 5.99
N CYS A 8 -6.27 0.92 6.92
CA CYS A 8 -5.15 0.04 6.71
C CYS A 8 -5.37 -1.28 7.44
N LEU A 9 -5.30 -2.38 6.70
CA LEU A 9 -5.36 -3.73 7.22
C LEU A 9 -3.96 -4.34 7.18
N TYR A 10 -3.44 -4.71 8.35
CA TYR A 10 -2.14 -5.34 8.49
C TYR A 10 -2.27 -6.84 8.34
N LEU A 11 -1.52 -7.41 7.40
CA LEU A 11 -1.57 -8.82 7.07
C LEU A 11 -0.25 -9.50 7.43
N GLN A 12 -0.33 -10.55 8.22
CA GLN A 12 0.76 -11.49 8.43
C GLN A 12 0.35 -12.87 7.95
N ALA A 13 0.97 -13.34 6.88
CA ALA A 13 0.55 -14.51 6.12
C ALA A 13 -0.94 -14.40 5.72
N GLU A 14 -1.84 -15.08 6.41
CA GLU A 14 -3.26 -15.15 6.06
C GLU A 14 -4.19 -14.47 7.07
N LYS A 15 -3.64 -13.77 8.08
CA LYS A 15 -4.41 -13.23 9.18
C LYS A 15 -4.19 -11.73 9.36
N ALA A 16 -5.29 -11.02 9.67
CA ALA A 16 -5.21 -9.64 10.12
C ALA A 16 -4.63 -9.54 11.53
N VAL A 17 -3.69 -8.63 11.71
CA VAL A 17 -3.04 -8.34 12.99
C VAL A 17 -3.22 -6.87 13.37
N THR A 18 -2.97 -6.53 14.65
CA THR A 18 -3.32 -5.23 15.22
C THR A 18 -2.43 -4.07 14.78
N GLY A 19 -1.30 -4.32 14.14
CA GLY A 19 -0.44 -3.26 13.69
C GLY A 19 0.92 -3.76 13.18
N PHE A 20 1.74 -2.82 12.79
CA PHE A 20 3.04 -3.10 12.22
C PHE A 20 3.96 -3.81 13.23
N GLY A 21 4.47 -4.99 12.87
CA GLY A 21 5.30 -5.82 13.76
C GLY A 21 4.54 -6.50 14.90
N GLN A 22 3.23 -6.34 14.98
CA GLN A 22 2.39 -6.98 15.98
C GLN A 22 2.02 -8.40 15.53
N ARG A 23 1.91 -9.31 16.50
CA ARG A 23 1.45 -10.69 16.25
C ARG A 23 0.05 -10.96 16.77
N ASN A 24 -0.55 -10.00 17.45
CA ASN A 24 -1.89 -10.11 17.99
C ASN A 24 -2.90 -10.04 16.85
N LEU A 25 -3.86 -10.93 16.83
CA LEU A 25 -4.94 -10.91 15.85
C LEU A 25 -5.81 -9.67 16.04
N PHE A 26 -6.24 -9.07 14.95
CA PHE A 26 -7.29 -8.07 14.95
C PHE A 26 -8.64 -8.79 14.89
N GLY A 27 -9.42 -8.71 15.95
CA GLY A 27 -10.65 -9.49 16.10
C GLY A 27 -10.36 -11.01 16.06
N ASP A 28 -11.04 -11.72 15.18
CA ASP A 28 -10.81 -13.14 14.90
C ASP A 28 -9.73 -13.38 13.82
N GLY A 29 -9.16 -12.29 13.26
CA GLY A 29 -8.17 -12.32 12.20
C GLY A 29 -8.73 -12.59 10.81
N ASN A 30 -10.06 -12.62 10.65
CA ASN A 30 -10.71 -12.85 9.35
C ASN A 30 -10.65 -11.59 8.48
N VAL A 31 -9.84 -11.65 7.43
CA VAL A 31 -9.54 -10.51 6.58
C VAL A 31 -10.67 -10.17 5.61
N GLU A 32 -11.41 -11.15 5.13
CA GLU A 32 -12.54 -10.96 4.21
C GLU A 32 -13.69 -10.25 4.93
N THR A 33 -13.98 -10.66 6.16
CA THR A 33 -14.99 -10.01 7.01
C THR A 33 -14.63 -8.56 7.30
N LEU A 34 -13.36 -8.28 7.60
CA LEU A 34 -12.86 -6.92 7.83
C LEU A 34 -12.93 -6.06 6.55
N ALA A 35 -12.53 -6.60 5.40
CA ALA A 35 -12.60 -5.90 4.14
C ALA A 35 -14.03 -5.48 3.79
N LYS A 36 -14.98 -6.41 3.94
CA LYS A 36 -16.40 -6.13 3.76
C LYS A 36 -16.90 -5.10 4.75
N PHE A 37 -16.56 -5.23 6.02
CA PHE A 37 -16.96 -4.27 7.06
C PHE A 37 -16.53 -2.84 6.72
N TYR A 38 -15.28 -2.63 6.26
CA TYR A 38 -14.80 -1.30 5.88
C TYR A 38 -15.56 -0.73 4.68
N GLY A 39 -15.83 -1.53 3.66
CA GLY A 39 -16.63 -1.12 2.51
C GLY A 39 -18.06 -0.74 2.91
N ASP A 40 -18.73 -1.57 3.69
CA ASP A 40 -20.10 -1.34 4.19
C ASP A 40 -20.21 -0.10 5.09
N ASN A 41 -19.10 0.34 5.71
CA ASN A 41 -19.04 1.51 6.59
C ASN A 41 -18.43 2.76 5.93
N GLY A 42 -18.37 2.82 4.62
CA GLY A 42 -18.07 4.04 3.86
C GLY A 42 -16.59 4.34 3.67
N ALA A 43 -15.71 3.35 3.75
CA ALA A 43 -14.34 3.51 3.29
C ALA A 43 -14.30 3.66 1.76
N ASP A 44 -13.43 4.54 1.27
CA ASP A 44 -13.27 4.80 -0.17
C ASP A 44 -12.37 3.77 -0.85
N GLU A 45 -11.30 3.37 -0.18
CA GLU A 45 -10.34 2.35 -0.61
C GLU A 45 -9.86 1.55 0.62
N LEU A 46 -9.22 0.42 0.41
CA LEU A 46 -8.64 -0.41 1.46
C LEU A 46 -7.15 -0.61 1.20
N LEU A 47 -6.30 -0.19 2.13
CA LEU A 47 -4.86 -0.47 2.09
C LEU A 47 -4.58 -1.77 2.85
N VAL A 48 -4.01 -2.76 2.17
CA VAL A 48 -3.56 -4.02 2.77
C VAL A 48 -2.04 -4.04 2.80
N PHE A 49 -1.49 -4.10 4.00
CA PHE A 49 -0.05 -4.07 4.23
C PHE A 49 0.45 -5.46 4.63
N ASP A 50 1.13 -6.15 3.72
CA ASP A 50 1.78 -7.43 3.99
C ASP A 50 3.19 -7.22 4.57
N PHE A 51 3.42 -7.72 5.78
CA PHE A 51 4.75 -7.75 6.41
C PHE A 51 5.11 -9.15 6.91
N SER A 52 4.68 -10.14 6.17
CA SER A 52 5.17 -11.52 6.33
C SER A 52 6.70 -11.56 6.28
N SER A 53 7.30 -12.40 7.09
CA SER A 53 8.76 -12.43 7.27
C SER A 53 9.48 -13.39 6.32
N ALA A 54 8.78 -14.35 5.76
CA ALA A 54 9.31 -15.36 4.86
C ALA A 54 8.62 -15.36 3.49
N ASP A 55 9.32 -15.76 2.44
CA ASP A 55 8.77 -15.81 1.07
C ASP A 55 7.53 -16.71 0.97
N ALA A 56 7.52 -17.84 1.68
CA ALA A 56 6.36 -18.74 1.73
C ALA A 56 5.14 -18.10 2.43
N GLU A 57 5.36 -17.23 3.40
CA GLU A 57 4.30 -16.46 4.05
C GLU A 57 3.79 -15.36 3.12
N HIS A 58 4.68 -14.70 2.39
CA HIS A 58 4.33 -13.71 1.38
C HIS A 58 3.47 -14.31 0.26
N ASP A 59 3.79 -15.50 -0.23
CA ASP A 59 2.97 -16.17 -1.23
C ASP A 59 1.55 -16.50 -0.70
N ARG A 60 1.43 -16.90 0.57
CA ARG A 60 0.12 -17.08 1.23
C ARG A 60 -0.62 -15.75 1.40
N ALA A 61 0.10 -14.69 1.77
CA ALA A 61 -0.46 -13.35 1.88
C ALA A 61 -1.03 -12.86 0.54
N ILE A 62 -0.34 -13.09 -0.58
CA ILE A 62 -0.85 -12.76 -1.92
C ILE A 62 -2.13 -13.55 -2.23
N GLY A 63 -2.20 -14.83 -1.87
CA GLY A 63 -3.42 -15.63 -1.99
C GLY A 63 -4.58 -15.01 -1.20
N LYS A 64 -4.30 -14.58 0.02
CA LYS A 64 -5.29 -13.92 0.90
C LYS A 64 -5.68 -12.53 0.41
N ILE A 65 -4.76 -11.76 -0.17
CA ILE A 65 -5.08 -10.48 -0.83
C ILE A 65 -6.04 -10.70 -2.00
N ARG A 66 -5.90 -11.78 -2.75
CA ARG A 66 -6.88 -12.15 -3.78
C ARG A 66 -8.28 -12.37 -3.20
N ASP A 67 -8.37 -13.10 -2.08
CA ASP A 67 -9.67 -13.33 -1.41
C ASP A 67 -10.26 -12.01 -0.92
N ILE A 68 -9.43 -11.10 -0.37
CA ILE A 68 -9.83 -9.74 0.01
C ILE A 68 -10.38 -8.98 -1.20
N CYS A 69 -9.68 -8.97 -2.32
CA CYS A 69 -10.12 -8.28 -3.54
C CYS A 69 -11.47 -8.82 -4.06
N GLN A 70 -11.71 -10.13 -3.92
CA GLN A 70 -12.98 -10.75 -4.32
C GLN A 70 -14.13 -10.41 -3.36
N ALA A 71 -13.84 -10.25 -2.07
CA ALA A 71 -14.83 -9.93 -1.06
C ALA A 71 -15.12 -8.43 -0.95
N SER A 72 -14.17 -7.58 -1.36
CA SER A 72 -14.26 -6.12 -1.23
C SER A 72 -15.05 -5.49 -2.36
N GLU A 73 -15.98 -4.60 -2.03
CA GLU A 73 -16.68 -3.75 -2.99
C GLU A 73 -15.93 -2.43 -3.30
N ILE A 74 -14.89 -2.14 -2.53
CA ILE A 74 -14.03 -0.96 -2.69
C ILE A 74 -12.65 -1.36 -3.24
N PRO A 75 -11.94 -0.43 -3.92
CA PRO A 75 -10.61 -0.73 -4.45
C PRO A 75 -9.61 -1.12 -3.36
N VAL A 76 -8.76 -2.11 -3.66
CA VAL A 76 -7.73 -2.61 -2.74
C VAL A 76 -6.36 -2.15 -3.22
N ILE A 77 -5.60 -1.56 -2.30
CA ILE A 77 -4.21 -1.14 -2.49
C ILE A 77 -3.33 -2.12 -1.74
N ALA A 78 -2.35 -2.72 -2.40
CA ALA A 78 -1.41 -3.65 -1.76
C ALA A 78 -0.06 -2.98 -1.48
N ALA A 79 0.45 -3.17 -0.27
CA ALA A 79 1.76 -2.71 0.19
C ALA A 79 2.51 -3.81 0.95
N GLY A 80 3.82 -3.68 1.04
CA GLY A 80 4.69 -4.59 1.76
C GLY A 80 5.21 -5.77 0.93
N ASN A 81 6.45 -6.14 1.19
CA ASN A 81 7.15 -7.25 0.54
C ASN A 81 7.25 -7.20 -1.00
N ILE A 82 7.00 -6.06 -1.61
CA ILE A 82 7.13 -5.88 -3.06
C ILE A 82 8.58 -5.56 -3.37
N LYS A 83 9.28 -6.46 -4.06
CA LYS A 83 10.71 -6.38 -4.34
C LYS A 83 11.04 -6.53 -5.83
N ARG A 84 10.14 -7.13 -6.61
CA ARG A 84 10.37 -7.51 -8.01
C ARG A 84 9.11 -7.31 -8.83
N MET A 85 9.29 -7.20 -10.15
CA MET A 85 8.20 -7.15 -11.12
C MET A 85 7.19 -8.31 -10.93
N GLU A 86 7.67 -9.48 -10.55
CA GLU A 86 6.80 -10.65 -10.35
C GLU A 86 5.84 -10.48 -9.17
N ASP A 87 6.28 -9.83 -8.09
CA ASP A 87 5.43 -9.52 -6.94
C ASP A 87 4.31 -8.56 -7.36
N VAL A 88 4.65 -7.52 -8.14
CA VAL A 88 3.68 -6.57 -8.70
C VAL A 88 2.66 -7.27 -9.59
N LYS A 89 3.10 -8.13 -10.49
CA LYS A 89 2.20 -8.91 -11.37
C LYS A 89 1.20 -9.74 -10.57
N LYS A 90 1.71 -10.50 -9.57
CA LYS A 90 0.86 -11.35 -8.74
C LYS A 90 -0.24 -10.52 -8.05
N LEU A 91 0.09 -9.35 -7.51
CA LEU A 91 -0.86 -8.48 -6.83
C LEU A 91 -1.87 -7.83 -7.77
N ILE A 92 -1.45 -7.33 -8.92
CA ILE A 92 -2.37 -6.76 -9.92
C ILE A 92 -3.31 -7.83 -10.46
N TYR A 93 -2.80 -9.03 -10.78
CA TYR A 93 -3.65 -10.13 -11.23
C TYR A 93 -4.51 -10.75 -10.12
N ALA A 94 -4.16 -10.54 -8.85
CA ALA A 94 -5.03 -10.87 -7.72
C ALA A 94 -6.25 -9.93 -7.62
N GLY A 95 -6.21 -8.76 -8.27
CA GLY A 95 -7.31 -7.81 -8.32
C GLY A 95 -7.02 -6.47 -7.62
N CYS A 96 -5.77 -6.23 -7.18
CA CYS A 96 -5.41 -4.95 -6.58
C CYS A 96 -5.55 -3.80 -7.58
N ALA A 97 -6.15 -2.70 -7.15
CA ALA A 97 -6.25 -1.48 -7.94
C ALA A 97 -4.92 -0.78 -8.07
N LYS A 98 -4.16 -0.74 -6.97
CA LYS A 98 -2.82 -0.12 -6.90
C LYS A 98 -1.85 -1.00 -6.10
N VAL A 99 -0.57 -0.83 -6.36
CA VAL A 99 0.54 -1.39 -5.58
C VAL A 99 1.46 -0.29 -5.09
N VAL A 100 2.02 -0.46 -3.89
CA VAL A 100 2.88 0.52 -3.24
C VAL A 100 4.32 0.03 -3.27
N LEU A 101 5.22 0.82 -3.85
CA LEU A 101 6.66 0.58 -3.80
C LEU A 101 7.30 1.40 -2.68
N ASN A 102 8.03 0.75 -1.78
CA ASN A 102 8.76 1.42 -0.70
C ASN A 102 10.06 2.03 -1.22
N PHE A 103 10.15 3.36 -1.21
CA PHE A 103 11.31 4.11 -1.73
C PHE A 103 12.52 4.14 -0.80
N SER A 104 12.41 3.68 0.44
CA SER A 104 13.59 3.39 1.27
C SER A 104 14.44 2.26 0.67
N LYS A 105 13.91 1.48 -0.28
CA LYS A 105 14.62 0.43 -1.00
C LYS A 105 15.03 0.92 -2.38
N LYS A 106 16.32 1.11 -2.59
CA LYS A 106 16.87 1.60 -3.86
C LYS A 106 16.44 0.78 -5.09
N SER A 107 16.31 -0.53 -4.96
CA SER A 107 15.83 -1.41 -6.03
C SER A 107 14.40 -1.09 -6.48
N ASN A 108 13.56 -0.54 -5.59
CA ASN A 108 12.19 -0.16 -5.94
C ASN A 108 12.13 1.14 -6.74
N ILE A 109 13.13 2.01 -6.62
CA ILE A 109 13.26 3.22 -7.44
C ILE A 109 13.45 2.82 -8.91
N GLU A 110 14.34 1.86 -9.17
CA GLU A 110 14.59 1.33 -10.52
C GLU A 110 13.37 0.58 -11.07
N LEU A 111 12.64 -0.12 -10.19
CA LEU A 111 11.46 -0.90 -10.56
C LEU A 111 10.26 -0.02 -10.96
N LEU A 112 10.14 1.19 -10.42
CA LEU A 112 8.96 2.04 -10.62
C LEU A 112 8.70 2.34 -12.10
N GLU A 113 9.71 2.74 -12.84
CA GLU A 113 9.58 3.06 -14.26
C GLU A 113 9.11 1.84 -15.07
N GLU A 114 9.71 0.67 -14.84
CA GLU A 114 9.36 -0.56 -15.55
C GLU A 114 7.92 -0.99 -15.27
N VAL A 115 7.50 -0.93 -14.02
CA VAL A 115 6.13 -1.28 -13.61
C VAL A 115 5.12 -0.30 -14.18
N SER A 116 5.40 1.01 -14.07
CA SER A 116 4.51 2.05 -14.58
C SER A 116 4.30 1.95 -16.11
N ARG A 117 5.38 1.68 -16.86
CA ARG A 117 5.28 1.47 -18.31
C ARG A 117 4.46 0.24 -18.68
N ARG A 118 4.44 -0.78 -17.84
CA ARG A 118 3.73 -2.04 -18.10
C ARG A 118 2.27 -2.01 -17.69
N PHE A 119 1.95 -1.43 -16.54
CA PHE A 119 0.63 -1.50 -15.92
C PHE A 119 -0.10 -0.17 -15.87
N GLY A 120 0.58 0.92 -16.16
CA GLY A 120 0.06 2.27 -16.07
C GLY A 120 0.44 2.98 -14.77
N LYS A 121 0.66 4.27 -14.85
CA LYS A 121 0.98 5.16 -13.73
C LYS A 121 -0.09 5.12 -12.64
N GLU A 122 -1.35 5.01 -13.02
CA GLU A 122 -2.52 4.97 -12.14
C GLU A 122 -2.55 3.74 -11.23
N ARG A 123 -1.74 2.72 -11.54
CA ARG A 123 -1.57 1.52 -10.72
C ARG A 123 -0.46 1.64 -9.68
N MET A 124 0.29 2.74 -9.72
CA MET A 124 1.51 2.90 -8.93
C MET A 124 1.33 3.93 -7.82
N MET A 125 1.64 3.53 -6.61
CA MET A 125 1.83 4.38 -5.45
C MET A 125 3.23 4.13 -4.89
N ILE A 126 3.87 5.14 -4.35
CA ILE A 126 5.13 4.97 -3.63
C ILE A 126 4.95 5.31 -2.15
N SER A 127 5.68 4.64 -1.27
CA SER A 127 5.74 5.04 0.13
C SER A 127 7.08 5.67 0.46
N ILE A 128 7.03 6.75 1.25
CA ILE A 128 8.18 7.48 1.75
C ILE A 128 8.15 7.50 3.27
N SER A 129 9.32 7.40 3.90
CA SER A 129 9.52 7.50 5.34
C SER A 129 10.14 8.85 5.77
N ASP A 130 10.66 9.62 4.82
CA ASP A 130 11.08 11.00 5.01
C ASP A 130 10.89 11.82 3.72
N LEU A 131 10.87 13.16 3.85
CA LEU A 131 10.69 14.07 2.73
C LEU A 131 11.86 14.03 1.74
N LYS A 132 13.06 13.69 2.20
CA LYS A 132 14.25 13.61 1.36
C LYS A 132 14.11 12.53 0.30
N GLU A 133 13.51 11.37 0.64
CA GLU A 133 13.23 10.30 -0.32
C GLU A 133 12.38 10.82 -1.50
N PHE A 134 11.40 11.68 -1.20
CA PHE A 134 10.59 12.31 -2.24
C PHE A 134 11.38 13.34 -3.03
N THR A 135 12.03 14.32 -2.38
CA THR A 135 12.69 15.44 -3.06
C THR A 135 13.83 15.00 -3.98
N GLU A 136 14.58 13.98 -3.58
CA GLU A 136 15.66 13.40 -4.41
C GLU A 136 15.15 12.66 -5.65
N ASN A 137 13.88 12.23 -5.66
CA ASN A 137 13.28 11.43 -6.72
C ASN A 137 12.00 12.05 -7.30
N GLN A 138 11.73 13.33 -7.04
CA GLN A 138 10.46 13.99 -7.34
C GLN A 138 10.05 13.84 -8.82
N GLU A 139 10.93 14.13 -9.75
CA GLU A 139 10.64 14.03 -11.19
C GLU A 139 10.26 12.61 -11.61
N LEU A 140 10.98 11.61 -11.08
CA LEU A 140 10.69 10.20 -11.33
C LEU A 140 9.33 9.80 -10.76
N ILE A 141 9.05 10.20 -9.52
CA ILE A 141 7.79 9.90 -8.82
C ILE A 141 6.62 10.53 -9.57
N GLU A 142 6.69 11.83 -9.87
CA GLU A 142 5.62 12.55 -10.58
C GLU A 142 5.37 12.01 -11.99
N THR A 143 6.40 11.46 -12.63
CA THR A 143 6.29 10.85 -13.95
C THR A 143 5.62 9.48 -13.91
N TYR A 144 5.97 8.62 -12.95
CA TYR A 144 5.66 7.19 -12.97
C TYR A 144 4.76 6.70 -11.83
N ALA A 145 4.43 7.54 -10.85
CA ALA A 145 3.46 7.21 -9.80
C ALA A 145 2.24 8.13 -9.83
N ASP A 146 1.10 7.59 -9.41
CA ASP A 146 -0.16 8.33 -9.29
C ASP A 146 -0.24 9.08 -7.97
N SER A 147 0.30 8.51 -6.92
CA SER A 147 0.18 9.04 -5.56
C SER A 147 1.32 8.59 -4.64
N VAL A 148 1.46 9.30 -3.54
CA VAL A 148 2.46 9.07 -2.49
C VAL A 148 1.77 8.67 -1.20
N LEU A 149 2.28 7.63 -0.54
CA LEU A 149 1.91 7.22 0.81
C LEU A 149 2.97 7.73 1.78
N ALA A 150 2.66 8.74 2.55
CA ALA A 150 3.55 9.25 3.60
C ALA A 150 3.39 8.41 4.87
N LEU A 151 4.49 7.81 5.34
CA LEU A 151 4.54 7.04 6.56
C LEU A 151 4.84 7.95 7.77
N ASP A 152 4.57 7.49 8.96
CA ASP A 152 4.50 8.15 10.28
C ASP A 152 5.50 9.29 10.61
N THR A 153 6.67 9.30 9.98
CA THR A 153 7.74 10.24 10.31
C THR A 153 7.61 11.61 9.65
N VAL A 154 6.65 11.78 8.76
CA VAL A 154 6.52 12.97 7.88
C VAL A 154 5.43 13.93 8.36
N GLU A 155 4.79 13.66 9.49
CA GLU A 155 3.64 14.45 10.00
C GLU A 155 3.94 15.96 10.16
N ASN A 156 5.16 16.31 10.54
CA ASN A 156 5.57 17.72 10.73
C ASN A 156 5.98 18.43 9.42
N GLU A 157 6.10 17.67 8.32
CA GLU A 157 6.55 18.16 7.01
C GLU A 157 5.39 18.21 5.99
N ILE A 158 4.17 17.89 6.45
CA ILE A 158 2.94 17.79 5.65
C ILE A 158 2.66 19.06 4.84
N GLU A 159 2.95 20.25 5.39
CA GLU A 159 2.72 21.51 4.68
C GLU A 159 3.61 21.65 3.43
N GLU A 160 4.82 21.12 3.48
CA GLU A 160 5.71 21.11 2.32
C GLU A 160 5.25 20.11 1.25
N ILE A 161 4.77 18.94 1.68
CA ILE A 161 4.24 17.92 0.77
C ILE A 161 2.92 18.37 0.12
N SER A 162 2.10 19.17 0.80
CA SER A 162 0.83 19.67 0.26
C SER A 162 1.00 20.64 -0.92
N GLN A 163 2.19 21.16 -1.15
CA GLN A 163 2.53 22.00 -2.30
C GLN A 163 2.93 21.21 -3.55
N ILE A 164 2.98 19.89 -3.44
CA ILE A 164 3.39 18.99 -4.51
C ILE A 164 2.17 18.66 -5.38
N SER A 165 2.37 18.55 -6.68
CA SER A 165 1.29 18.31 -7.68
C SER A 165 0.72 16.89 -7.67
N ILE A 166 1.26 15.99 -6.86
CA ILE A 166 0.83 14.58 -6.75
C ILE A 166 -0.07 14.38 -5.52
N ALA A 167 -1.04 13.48 -5.62
CA ALA A 167 -1.89 13.12 -4.49
C ALA A 167 -1.07 12.45 -3.38
N VAL A 168 -1.26 12.88 -2.13
CA VAL A 168 -0.58 12.34 -0.96
C VAL A 168 -1.59 11.73 0.00
N SER A 169 -1.35 10.48 0.37
CA SER A 169 -2.10 9.77 1.41
C SER A 169 -1.24 9.63 2.67
N TYR A 170 -1.85 9.79 3.82
CA TYR A 170 -1.17 9.67 5.11
C TYR A 170 -1.64 8.43 5.84
N THR A 171 -0.69 7.67 6.39
CA THR A 171 -1.01 6.60 7.34
C THR A 171 -0.71 7.05 8.75
N HIS A 172 -1.72 7.13 9.58
CA HIS A 172 -1.54 7.21 11.02
C HIS A 172 -1.38 5.79 11.55
N LEU A 173 -0.13 5.35 11.65
CA LEU A 173 0.23 4.05 12.24
C LEU A 173 0.23 4.13 13.78
N ARG A 174 -0.80 4.70 14.38
CA ARG A 174 -0.95 4.62 15.84
C ARG A 174 -1.52 3.27 16.21
N ALA A 175 -0.69 2.51 16.92
CA ALA A 175 -1.11 1.35 17.67
C ALA A 175 -2.14 1.72 18.76
#